data_3be3cd26a128d1f57130f5cf407fb4e4
#
_entry.id   3be3cd26a128d1f57130f5cf407fb4e4
#
_cell.length_a   1.000
_cell.length_b   1.000
_cell.length_c   1.000
_cell.angle_alpha   90.00
_cell.angle_beta   90.00
_cell.angle_gamma   90.00
#
_symmetry.space_group_name_H-M   'P 1'
#
loop_
_entity.id
_entity.type
_entity.pdbx_description
1 polymer ?
#
loop_
_entity_poly.entity_id
_entity_poly.type
_entity_poly.pdbx_seq_one_letter_code
_entity_poly.pdbx_strand_id
1 'polypeptide(L)'
;MKFFIDTANFDEIKEAYNWGILSGVTTNPSLVAKEEGVNFHDRLREIAELVNGSVSGEVISLDAEGMIREGEELAAIHPNITVKLPMTPAGLTACRHFANKGIKTNVTLIFSANQALMAARAGATYVSPFIG
;
A
#
# COMPACT_ATOMS: atom_id res chain seq x y z
N MET A 1 -16.30 -7.73 7.67
CA MET A 1 -15.85 -6.47 7.03
C MET A 1 -14.54 -6.01 7.67
N LYS A 2 -13.62 -5.50 6.87
CA LYS A 2 -12.35 -4.95 7.34
C LYS A 2 -12.35 -3.45 7.20
N PHE A 3 -11.93 -2.73 8.25
CA PHE A 3 -11.82 -1.28 8.24
C PHE A 3 -10.37 -0.85 8.12
N PHE A 4 -10.07 0.02 7.16
CA PHE A 4 -8.76 0.62 6.95
C PHE A 4 -8.86 2.13 7.14
N ILE A 5 -7.81 2.74 7.68
CA ILE A 5 -7.67 4.19 7.72
C ILE A 5 -6.65 4.62 6.66
N ASP A 6 -6.95 5.71 5.94
CA ASP A 6 -6.10 6.25 4.89
C ASP A 6 -5.42 7.53 5.38
N THR A 7 -4.26 7.39 6.01
CA THR A 7 -3.48 8.48 6.58
C THR A 7 -2.05 8.04 6.86
N ALA A 8 -1.13 9.01 6.92
CA ALA A 8 0.24 8.81 7.39
C ALA A 8 0.50 9.46 8.75
N ASN A 9 -0.52 10.09 9.35
CA ASN A 9 -0.41 10.69 10.67
C ASN A 9 -0.48 9.61 11.75
N PHE A 10 0.60 9.48 12.51
CA PHE A 10 0.73 8.41 13.50
C PHE A 10 -0.28 8.53 14.65
N ASP A 11 -0.59 9.73 15.09
CA ASP A 11 -1.54 9.96 16.19
C ASP A 11 -2.97 9.57 15.78
N GLU A 12 -3.38 9.88 14.54
CA GLU A 12 -4.68 9.45 13.99
C GLU A 12 -4.76 7.92 13.91
N ILE A 13 -3.69 7.26 13.45
CA ILE A 13 -3.64 5.80 13.37
C ILE A 13 -3.73 5.17 14.76
N LYS A 14 -3.00 5.72 15.71
CA LYS A 14 -3.01 5.25 17.11
C LYS A 14 -4.39 5.39 17.73
N GLU A 15 -5.06 6.51 17.49
CA GLU A 15 -6.42 6.73 17.94
C GLU A 15 -7.39 5.69 17.35
N ALA A 16 -7.36 5.52 16.03
CA ALA A 16 -8.20 4.52 15.35
C ALA A 16 -7.88 3.08 15.80
N TYR A 17 -6.61 2.78 16.04
CA TYR A 17 -6.19 1.48 16.57
C TYR A 17 -6.80 1.22 17.95
N ASN A 18 -6.87 2.23 18.81
CA ASN A 18 -7.44 2.12 20.14
C ASN A 18 -8.96 1.88 20.14
N TRP A 19 -9.65 2.18 19.03
CA TRP A 19 -11.07 1.82 18.88
C TRP A 19 -11.29 0.31 18.76
N GLY A 20 -10.26 -0.46 18.47
CA GLY A 20 -10.33 -1.92 18.39
C GLY A 20 -10.92 -2.50 17.09
N ILE A 21 -11.13 -1.67 16.07
CA ILE A 21 -11.76 -2.09 14.81
C ILE A 21 -10.82 -2.01 13.60
N LEU A 22 -9.62 -1.49 13.76
CA LEU A 22 -8.71 -1.23 12.64
C LEU A 22 -8.09 -2.54 12.12
N SER A 23 -8.29 -2.80 10.84
CA SER A 23 -7.75 -3.98 10.14
C SER A 23 -6.47 -3.68 9.36
N GLY A 24 -6.23 -2.43 9.02
CA GLY A 24 -5.05 -2.02 8.26
C GLY A 24 -5.00 -0.52 8.04
N VAL A 25 -3.91 -0.11 7.39
CA VAL A 25 -3.64 1.29 7.09
C VAL A 25 -3.22 1.41 5.63
N THR A 26 -3.71 2.41 4.94
CA THR A 26 -3.21 2.79 3.62
C THR A 26 -2.54 4.16 3.70
N THR A 27 -1.39 4.28 3.07
CA THR A 27 -0.69 5.55 2.91
C THR A 27 -0.44 5.84 1.44
N ASN A 28 0.00 7.04 1.14
CA ASN A 28 0.54 7.42 -0.17
C ASN A 28 1.56 8.54 0.00
N PRO A 29 2.36 8.84 -1.05
CA PRO A 29 3.40 9.87 -0.94
C PRO A 29 2.87 11.25 -0.55
N SER A 30 1.69 11.62 -1.01
CA SER A 30 1.08 12.92 -0.67
C SER A 30 0.70 13.03 0.80
N LEU A 31 0.22 11.94 1.40
CA LEU A 31 -0.10 11.89 2.82
C LEU A 31 1.16 11.98 3.67
N VAL A 32 2.21 11.25 3.29
CA VAL A 32 3.49 11.29 4.01
C VAL A 32 4.14 12.67 3.91
N ALA A 33 4.04 13.32 2.76
CA ALA A 33 4.60 14.67 2.55
C ALA A 33 3.98 15.73 3.46
N LYS A 34 2.78 15.52 3.99
CA LYS A 34 2.13 16.42 4.96
C LYS A 34 2.72 16.30 6.37
N GLU A 35 3.46 15.23 6.64
CA GLU A 35 4.08 14.97 7.93
C GLU A 35 5.49 15.58 7.95
N GLU A 36 5.66 16.71 8.62
CA GLU A 36 6.93 17.42 8.66
C GLU A 36 8.04 16.61 9.35
N GLY A 37 9.22 16.59 8.72
CA GLY A 37 10.41 15.95 9.29
C GLY A 37 10.35 14.43 9.39
N VAL A 38 9.42 13.78 8.70
CA VAL A 38 9.22 12.34 8.78
C VAL A 38 9.87 11.63 7.60
N ASN A 39 10.69 10.62 7.89
CA ASN A 39 11.21 9.70 6.89
C ASN A 39 10.13 8.67 6.55
N PHE A 40 9.89 8.45 5.24
CA PHE A 40 8.84 7.56 4.75
C PHE A 40 9.00 6.12 5.24
N HIS A 41 10.20 5.56 5.14
CA HIS A 41 10.46 4.18 5.56
C HIS A 41 10.31 4.01 7.08
N ASP A 42 10.78 4.98 7.85
CA ASP A 42 10.65 4.96 9.30
C ASP A 42 9.20 5.05 9.74
N ARG A 43 8.39 5.91 9.09
CA ARG A 43 6.97 6.02 9.39
C ARG A 43 6.23 4.72 9.07
N LEU A 44 6.51 4.09 7.94
CA LEU A 44 5.90 2.80 7.60
C LEU A 44 6.25 1.72 8.62
N ARG A 45 7.48 1.70 9.09
CA ARG A 45 7.91 0.77 10.13
C ARG A 45 7.16 1.01 11.45
N GLU A 46 7.07 2.24 11.90
CA GLU A 46 6.31 2.60 13.10
C GLU A 46 4.85 2.15 13.02
N ILE A 47 4.20 2.41 11.89
CA ILE A 47 2.81 2.01 11.66
C ILE A 47 2.69 0.49 11.67
N ALA A 48 3.57 -0.22 10.97
CA ALA A 48 3.54 -1.67 10.88
C ALA A 48 3.78 -2.37 12.23
N GLU A 49 4.61 -1.78 13.07
CA GLU A 49 4.85 -2.28 14.43
C GLU A 49 3.64 -2.07 15.36
N LEU A 50 2.88 -1.00 15.16
CA LEU A 50 1.68 -0.72 15.95
C LEU A 50 0.48 -1.55 15.48
N VAL A 51 0.23 -1.58 14.17
CA VAL A 51 -0.99 -2.17 13.60
C VAL A 51 -0.74 -3.62 13.22
N ASN A 52 -1.54 -4.52 13.80
CA ASN A 52 -1.50 -5.94 13.43
C ASN A 52 -2.38 -6.17 12.20
N GLY A 53 -1.91 -5.75 11.04
CA GLY A 53 -2.64 -5.84 9.78
C GLY A 53 -1.86 -5.24 8.63
N SER A 54 -2.48 -5.21 7.45
CA SER A 54 -1.84 -4.69 6.24
C SER A 54 -1.54 -3.20 6.35
N VAL A 55 -0.33 -2.82 5.97
CA VAL A 55 0.10 -1.41 5.87
C VAL A 55 0.60 -1.16 4.46
N SER A 56 -0.13 -0.35 3.70
CA SER A 56 0.22 -0.06 2.29
C SER A 56 1.18 1.11 2.18
N GLY A 57 2.33 0.86 1.53
CA GLY A 57 3.28 1.88 1.11
C GLY A 57 3.37 1.93 -0.41
N GLU A 58 3.28 3.13 -0.98
CA GLU A 58 3.20 3.33 -2.43
C GLU A 58 4.56 3.63 -3.06
N VAL A 59 4.85 3.00 -4.20
CA VAL A 59 6.02 3.28 -5.03
C VAL A 59 5.83 4.60 -5.80
N ILE A 60 6.94 5.24 -6.16
CA ILE A 60 6.95 6.53 -6.87
C ILE A 60 7.37 6.36 -8.33
N SER A 61 8.23 5.39 -8.64
CA SER A 61 8.69 5.13 -10.00
C SER A 61 7.55 4.89 -10.98
N LEU A 62 7.76 5.24 -12.24
CA LEU A 62 6.76 5.10 -13.31
C LEU A 62 6.99 3.87 -14.17
N ASP A 63 8.18 3.31 -14.17
CA ASP A 63 8.53 2.09 -14.91
C ASP A 63 8.48 0.85 -14.01
N ALA A 64 8.30 -0.32 -14.62
CA ALA A 64 8.17 -1.57 -13.87
C ALA A 64 9.42 -1.91 -13.06
N GLU A 65 10.61 -1.71 -13.62
CA GLU A 65 11.87 -2.01 -12.94
C GLU A 65 12.06 -1.16 -11.69
N GLY A 66 11.79 0.14 -11.79
CA GLY A 66 11.84 1.05 -10.65
C GLY A 66 10.82 0.68 -9.58
N MET A 67 9.59 0.36 -9.97
CA MET A 67 8.54 -0.08 -9.05
C MET A 67 8.93 -1.37 -8.31
N ILE A 68 9.54 -2.32 -9.01
CA ILE A 68 9.99 -3.57 -8.41
C ILE A 68 11.08 -3.31 -7.38
N ARG A 69 12.08 -2.51 -7.73
CA ARG A 69 13.17 -2.16 -6.81
C ARG A 69 12.65 -1.46 -5.56
N GLU A 70 11.84 -0.42 -5.72
CA GLU A 70 11.24 0.29 -4.60
C GLU A 70 10.33 -0.59 -3.76
N GLY A 71 9.51 -1.40 -4.39
CA GLY A 71 8.59 -2.30 -3.70
C GLY A 71 9.30 -3.39 -2.92
N GLU A 72 10.42 -3.90 -3.39
CA GLU A 72 11.26 -4.84 -2.64
C GLU A 72 11.84 -4.18 -1.38
N GLU A 73 12.31 -2.94 -1.50
CA GLU A 73 12.78 -2.16 -0.35
C GLU A 73 11.66 -1.95 0.67
N LEU A 74 10.46 -1.58 0.23
CA LEU A 74 9.30 -1.41 1.11
C LEU A 74 8.92 -2.72 1.79
N ALA A 75 8.84 -3.81 1.05
CA ALA A 75 8.48 -5.13 1.60
C ALA A 75 9.48 -5.63 2.64
N ALA A 76 10.75 -5.21 2.53
CA ALA A 76 11.80 -5.56 3.50
C ALA A 76 11.66 -4.85 4.85
N ILE A 77 10.87 -3.77 4.93
CA ILE A 77 10.69 -3.00 6.17
C ILE A 77 10.00 -3.84 7.26
N HIS A 78 8.94 -4.55 6.89
CA HIS A 78 8.13 -5.33 7.84
C HIS A 78 7.26 -6.35 7.07
N PRO A 79 6.98 -7.55 7.63
CA PRO A 79 6.14 -8.56 6.98
C PRO A 79 4.72 -8.10 6.65
N ASN A 80 4.19 -7.11 7.37
CA ASN A 80 2.84 -6.59 7.16
C ASN A 80 2.76 -5.51 6.07
N ILE A 81 3.87 -5.13 5.47
CA ILE A 81 3.87 -4.14 4.38
C ILE A 81 3.24 -4.74 3.13
N THR A 82 2.30 -3.99 2.56
CA THR A 82 1.68 -4.25 1.27
C THR A 82 2.17 -3.20 0.29
N VAL A 83 2.73 -3.62 -0.84
CA VAL A 83 3.26 -2.71 -1.86
C VAL A 83 2.10 -2.13 -2.67
N LYS A 84 1.93 -0.81 -2.64
CA LYS A 84 0.88 -0.12 -3.37
C LYS A 84 1.40 0.32 -4.74
N LEU A 85 0.67 -0.07 -5.79
CA LEU A 85 1.07 0.07 -7.18
C LEU A 85 -0.04 0.76 -8.00
N PRO A 86 0.29 1.61 -8.98
CA PRO A 86 -0.74 2.21 -9.83
C PRO A 86 -1.29 1.20 -10.84
N MET A 87 -2.54 1.39 -11.25
CA MET A 87 -3.19 0.61 -12.31
C MET A 87 -2.69 1.09 -13.68
N THR A 88 -1.51 0.66 -14.05
CA THR A 88 -0.84 0.91 -15.33
C THR A 88 -0.24 -0.39 -15.84
N PRO A 89 0.16 -0.50 -17.12
CA PRO A 89 0.88 -1.67 -17.59
C PRO A 89 2.13 -1.99 -16.74
N ALA A 90 2.91 -0.98 -16.38
CA ALA A 90 4.07 -1.14 -15.50
C ALA A 90 3.67 -1.64 -14.11
N GLY A 91 2.59 -1.07 -13.53
CA GLY A 91 2.07 -1.50 -12.23
C GLY A 91 1.58 -2.94 -12.24
N LEU A 92 0.91 -3.37 -13.30
CA LEU A 92 0.47 -4.77 -13.44
C LEU A 92 1.66 -5.73 -13.57
N THR A 93 2.70 -5.33 -14.30
CA THR A 93 3.94 -6.12 -14.41
C THR A 93 4.61 -6.29 -13.06
N ALA A 94 4.73 -5.20 -12.30
CA ALA A 94 5.28 -5.23 -10.95
C ALA A 94 4.40 -6.07 -10.00
N CYS A 95 3.08 -5.93 -10.10
CA CYS A 95 2.13 -6.73 -9.32
C CYS A 95 2.34 -8.23 -9.52
N ARG A 96 2.46 -8.68 -10.77
CA ARG A 96 2.73 -10.09 -11.07
C ARG A 96 4.07 -10.54 -10.48
N HIS A 97 5.10 -9.72 -10.60
CA HIS A 97 6.41 -10.02 -10.01
C HIS A 97 6.30 -10.25 -8.50
N PHE A 98 5.61 -9.35 -7.78
CA PHE A 98 5.44 -9.47 -6.34
C PHE A 98 4.57 -10.67 -5.94
N ALA A 99 3.49 -10.93 -6.69
CA ALA A 99 2.65 -12.10 -6.46
C ALA A 99 3.44 -13.41 -6.54
N ASN A 100 4.35 -13.51 -7.51
CA ASN A 100 5.22 -14.68 -7.68
C ASN A 100 6.21 -14.84 -6.51
N LYS A 101 6.53 -13.77 -5.80
CA LYS A 101 7.39 -13.77 -4.60
C LYS A 101 6.63 -13.87 -3.29
N GLY A 102 5.30 -13.96 -3.32
CA GLY A 102 4.49 -13.99 -2.11
C GLY A 102 4.39 -12.65 -1.39
N ILE A 103 4.74 -11.55 -2.04
CA ILE A 103 4.63 -10.19 -1.51
C ILE A 103 3.24 -9.66 -1.83
N LYS A 104 2.54 -9.16 -0.83
CA LYS A 104 1.20 -8.60 -0.98
C LYS A 104 1.22 -7.25 -1.70
N THR A 105 0.24 -7.03 -2.56
CA THR A 105 0.09 -5.78 -3.32
C THR A 105 -1.29 -5.18 -3.17
N ASN A 106 -1.36 -3.86 -3.31
CA ASN A 106 -2.59 -3.08 -3.38
C ASN A 106 -2.54 -2.24 -4.65
N VAL A 107 -3.35 -2.58 -5.65
CA VAL A 107 -3.39 -1.83 -6.91
C VAL A 107 -4.39 -0.70 -6.79
N THR A 108 -3.89 0.53 -6.92
CA THR A 108 -4.65 1.77 -6.78
C THR A 108 -4.88 2.47 -8.12
N LEU A 109 -5.59 3.58 -8.12
CA LEU A 109 -5.98 4.34 -9.32
C LEU A 109 -6.88 3.50 -10.24
N ILE A 110 -7.81 2.79 -9.63
CA ILE A 110 -8.79 1.98 -10.32
C ILE A 110 -10.09 2.77 -10.48
N PHE A 111 -10.54 2.91 -11.71
CA PHE A 111 -11.70 3.71 -12.09
C PHE A 111 -12.80 2.90 -12.77
N SER A 112 -12.62 1.59 -12.92
CA SER A 112 -13.63 0.70 -13.52
C SER A 112 -13.52 -0.72 -12.97
N ALA A 113 -14.61 -1.47 -13.08
CA ALA A 113 -14.64 -2.89 -12.69
C ALA A 113 -13.66 -3.72 -13.54
N ASN A 114 -13.50 -3.40 -14.81
CA ASN A 114 -12.57 -4.10 -15.69
C ASN A 114 -11.11 -3.92 -15.24
N GLN A 115 -10.75 -2.73 -14.81
CA GLN A 115 -9.41 -2.48 -14.27
C GLN A 115 -9.18 -3.29 -12.98
N ALA A 116 -10.16 -3.34 -12.08
CA ALA A 116 -10.08 -4.15 -10.87
C ALA A 116 -9.90 -5.64 -11.20
N LEU A 117 -10.62 -6.14 -12.21
CA LEU A 117 -10.48 -7.52 -12.66
C LEU A 117 -9.07 -7.82 -13.19
N MET A 118 -8.51 -6.91 -13.98
CA MET A 118 -7.15 -7.04 -14.49
C MET A 118 -6.11 -7.06 -13.37
N ALA A 119 -6.26 -6.19 -12.38
CA ALA A 119 -5.40 -6.16 -11.21
C ALA A 119 -5.48 -7.47 -10.40
N ALA A 120 -6.70 -7.96 -10.17
CA ALA A 120 -6.92 -9.25 -9.50
C ALA A 120 -6.26 -10.40 -10.27
N ARG A 121 -6.38 -10.41 -11.60
CA ARG A 121 -5.76 -11.43 -12.46
C ARG A 121 -4.22 -11.34 -12.44
N ALA A 122 -3.67 -10.16 -12.27
CA ALA A 122 -2.23 -9.98 -12.09
C ALA A 122 -1.72 -10.46 -10.72
N GLY A 123 -2.60 -10.73 -9.78
CA GLY A 123 -2.27 -11.28 -8.46
C GLY A 123 -2.36 -10.29 -7.32
N ALA A 124 -3.07 -9.17 -7.49
CA ALA A 124 -3.27 -8.19 -6.42
C ALA A 124 -3.98 -8.80 -5.21
N THR A 125 -3.51 -8.47 -4.02
CA THR A 125 -4.16 -8.84 -2.76
C THR A 125 -5.36 -7.93 -2.50
N TYR A 126 -5.19 -6.63 -2.78
CA TYR A 126 -6.21 -5.60 -2.66
C TYR A 126 -6.29 -4.78 -3.93
N VAL A 127 -7.46 -4.22 -4.18
CA VAL A 127 -7.68 -3.18 -5.18
C VAL A 127 -8.33 -1.98 -4.51
N SER A 128 -7.92 -0.78 -4.90
CA SER A 128 -8.42 0.47 -4.31
C SER A 128 -9.11 1.32 -5.39
N PRO A 129 -10.39 1.05 -5.66
CA PRO A 129 -11.15 1.86 -6.62
C PRO A 129 -11.60 3.19 -6.00
N PHE A 130 -11.69 4.21 -6.83
CA PHE A 130 -12.34 5.46 -6.45
C PHE A 130 -13.86 5.28 -6.46
N ILE A 131 -14.51 5.89 -5.48
CA ILE A 131 -15.98 5.93 -5.37
C ILE A 131 -16.47 7.28 -5.95
N GLY A 132 -17.39 7.22 -6.85
CA GLY A 132 -17.97 8.41 -7.47
C GLY A 132 -17.90 8.39 -8.97
#